data_1ae7db1f339483a952f8b4c7eed27164
#
_entry.id   1ae7db1f339483a952f8b4c7eed27164
#
_cell.length_a   1.000
_cell.length_b   1.000
_cell.length_c   1.000
_cell.angle_alpha   90.00
_cell.angle_beta   90.00
_cell.angle_gamma   90.00
#
_symmetry.space_group_name_H-M   'P 1'
#
loop_
_entity.id
_entity.type
_entity.pdbx_description
1 polymer ?
#
loop_
_entity_poly.entity_id
_entity_poly.type
_entity_poly.pdbx_seq_one_letter_code
_entity_poly.pdbx_strand_id
1 'polypeptide(L)'
;NEKYYAVVAVASVDSTHGKSSENYAAALGKEWGLGQNDMLLLLVKGGDYYVLLGNGVNAAATDTQLYKLKSAIEQDYYSGSYDKAALSFYRMADVVYAQMFHK
;
A
#
# COMPACT_ATOMS: atom_id res chain seq x y z
N ASN A 1 -7.47 -7.86 -4.44
CA ASN A 1 -7.41 -8.44 -5.78
C ASN A 1 -7.94 -9.88 -5.73
N GLU A 2 -9.04 -10.13 -6.38
CA GLU A 2 -9.69 -11.44 -6.37
C GLU A 2 -8.79 -12.56 -6.91
N LYS A 3 -7.96 -12.23 -7.88
CA LYS A 3 -7.05 -13.18 -8.52
C LYS A 3 -6.12 -13.87 -7.51
N TYR A 4 -5.77 -13.16 -6.43
CA TYR A 4 -4.85 -13.68 -5.41
C TYR A 4 -5.52 -13.83 -4.05
N TYR A 5 -6.84 -13.72 -4.01
CA TYR A 5 -7.59 -13.70 -2.75
C TYR A 5 -7.04 -12.64 -1.81
N ALA A 6 -6.73 -11.48 -2.37
CA ALA A 6 -6.13 -10.38 -1.64
C ALA A 6 -6.81 -9.07 -2.01
N VAL A 7 -6.82 -8.13 -1.08
CA VAL A 7 -7.37 -6.80 -1.27
C VAL A 7 -6.23 -5.79 -1.35
N VAL A 8 -6.25 -4.96 -2.38
CA VAL A 8 -5.34 -3.83 -2.49
C VAL A 8 -6.18 -2.57 -2.37
N ALA A 9 -5.99 -1.83 -1.30
CA ALA A 9 -6.80 -0.66 -0.99
C ALA A 9 -5.94 0.60 -0.99
N VAL A 10 -6.55 1.73 -1.34
CA VAL A 10 -5.89 3.04 -1.28
C VAL A 10 -6.81 4.00 -0.56
N ALA A 11 -6.25 4.74 0.40
CA ALA A 11 -6.94 5.82 1.08
C ALA A 11 -6.16 7.12 0.88
N SER A 12 -6.85 8.20 0.55
CA SER A 12 -6.25 9.53 0.46
C SER A 12 -6.95 10.41 1.48
N VAL A 13 -6.16 11.02 2.37
CA VAL A 13 -6.70 11.86 3.44
C VAL A 13 -5.98 13.20 3.49
N ASP A 14 -6.66 14.22 3.99
CA ASP A 14 -6.06 15.55 4.16
C ASP A 14 -5.22 15.63 5.42
N SER A 15 -5.53 14.81 6.42
CA SER A 15 -4.86 14.83 7.71
C SER A 15 -5.01 13.48 8.41
N THR A 16 -4.05 13.15 9.24
CA THR A 16 -4.11 11.96 10.11
C THR A 16 -4.63 12.32 11.50
N HIS A 17 -5.08 13.55 11.70
CA HIS A 17 -5.66 14.02 12.97
C HIS A 17 -4.73 13.80 14.16
N GLY A 18 -3.44 14.06 13.96
CA GLY A 18 -2.43 13.94 15.03
C GLY A 18 -1.84 12.56 15.20
N LYS A 19 -2.31 11.57 14.46
CA LYS A 19 -1.73 10.22 14.48
C LYS A 19 -0.57 10.12 13.50
N SER A 20 0.35 9.19 13.75
CA SER A 20 1.36 8.88 12.74
C SER A 20 0.68 8.22 11.54
N SER A 21 1.31 8.30 10.37
CA SER A 21 0.80 7.63 9.17
C SER A 21 0.65 6.13 9.40
N GLU A 22 1.60 5.52 10.09
CA GLU A 22 1.55 4.10 10.42
C GLU A 22 0.32 3.76 11.28
N ASN A 23 0.09 4.50 12.36
CA ASN A 23 -1.04 4.25 13.25
C ASN A 23 -2.37 4.48 12.56
N TYR A 24 -2.46 5.52 11.74
CA TYR A 24 -3.67 5.82 10.98
C TYR A 24 -3.97 4.71 9.97
N ALA A 25 -2.95 4.26 9.23
CA ALA A 25 -3.11 3.18 8.26
C ALA A 25 -3.51 1.88 8.94
N ALA A 26 -2.92 1.57 10.09
CA ALA A 26 -3.26 0.37 10.85
C ALA A 26 -4.71 0.38 11.31
N ALA A 27 -5.20 1.55 11.78
CA ALA A 27 -6.59 1.71 12.20
C ALA A 27 -7.55 1.51 11.04
N LEU A 28 -7.24 2.08 9.86
CA LEU A 28 -8.05 1.90 8.66
C LEU A 28 -8.06 0.44 8.21
N GLY A 29 -6.91 -0.21 8.22
CA GLY A 29 -6.82 -1.62 7.84
C GLY A 29 -7.69 -2.49 8.73
N LYS A 30 -7.68 -2.24 10.01
CA LYS A 30 -8.52 -2.96 10.97
C LYS A 30 -10.00 -2.70 10.72
N GLU A 31 -10.35 -1.43 10.49
CA GLU A 31 -11.75 -1.03 10.23
C GLU A 31 -12.28 -1.68 8.95
N TRP A 32 -11.43 -1.78 7.93
CA TRP A 32 -11.81 -2.37 6.64
C TRP A 32 -11.69 -3.89 6.60
N GLY A 33 -11.23 -4.51 7.69
CA GLY A 33 -11.12 -5.96 7.78
C GLY A 33 -10.02 -6.55 6.90
N LEU A 34 -8.94 -5.81 6.67
CA LEU A 34 -7.84 -6.30 5.86
C LEU A 34 -7.11 -7.46 6.55
N GLY A 35 -6.73 -8.45 5.78
CA GLY A 35 -6.13 -9.68 6.26
C GLY A 35 -4.64 -9.80 5.93
N GLN A 36 -4.12 -11.01 6.08
CA GLN A 36 -2.67 -11.30 5.96
C GLN A 36 -2.11 -11.04 4.57
N ASN A 37 -2.92 -11.20 3.54
CA ASN A 37 -2.47 -11.05 2.15
C ASN A 37 -2.82 -9.69 1.56
N ASP A 38 -3.33 -8.78 2.36
CA ASP A 38 -3.86 -7.52 1.88
C ASP A 38 -2.83 -6.40 2.01
N MET A 39 -3.01 -5.34 1.21
CA MET A 39 -2.17 -4.14 1.24
C MET A 39 -3.05 -2.91 1.32
N LEU A 40 -2.57 -1.88 2.00
CA LEU A 40 -3.23 -0.57 2.04
C LEU A 40 -2.19 0.51 1.80
N LEU A 41 -2.44 1.37 0.81
CA LEU A 41 -1.65 2.59 0.62
C LEU A 41 -2.42 3.77 1.21
N LEU A 42 -1.79 4.44 2.15
CA LEU A 42 -2.32 5.68 2.72
C LEU A 42 -1.54 6.86 2.14
N LEU A 43 -2.25 7.79 1.52
CA LEU A 43 -1.68 9.02 0.98
C LEU A 43 -2.19 10.19 1.82
N VAL A 44 -1.27 10.93 2.45
CA VAL A 44 -1.61 12.09 3.27
C VAL A 44 -1.20 13.34 2.53
N LYS A 45 -2.16 14.20 2.20
CA LYS A 45 -1.87 15.45 1.48
C LYS A 45 -1.04 16.38 2.34
N GLY A 46 0.06 16.88 1.76
CA GLY A 46 0.95 17.78 2.48
C GLY A 46 1.75 17.11 3.58
N GLY A 47 1.66 15.81 3.69
CA GLY A 47 2.37 15.03 4.71
C GLY A 47 3.20 13.93 4.08
N ASP A 48 2.96 12.72 4.55
CA ASP A 48 3.72 11.55 4.15
C ASP A 48 2.78 10.48 3.59
N TYR A 49 3.35 9.38 3.12
CA TYR A 49 2.55 8.23 2.72
C TYR A 49 2.99 7.02 3.55
N TYR A 50 2.13 6.00 3.61
CA TYR A 50 2.47 4.77 4.30
C TYR A 50 1.86 3.58 3.57
N VAL A 51 2.62 2.48 3.46
CA VAL A 51 2.14 1.23 2.89
C VAL A 51 1.99 0.24 4.03
N LEU A 52 0.75 -0.12 4.31
CA LEU A 52 0.45 -1.15 5.31
C LEU A 52 0.39 -2.50 4.61
N LEU A 53 1.20 -3.43 5.07
CA LEU A 53 1.26 -4.79 4.54
C LEU A 53 0.71 -5.76 5.55
N GLY A 54 -0.14 -6.68 5.11
CA GLY A 54 -0.57 -7.79 5.94
C GLY A 54 0.62 -8.65 6.34
N ASN A 55 0.49 -9.40 7.41
CA ASN A 55 1.60 -10.21 7.94
C ASN A 55 2.11 -11.23 6.93
N GLY A 56 1.23 -11.81 6.12
CA GLY A 56 1.62 -12.75 5.07
C GLY A 56 2.44 -12.09 3.98
N VAL A 57 2.03 -10.88 3.57
CA VAL A 57 2.77 -10.11 2.56
C VAL A 57 4.14 -9.72 3.10
N ASN A 58 4.19 -9.22 4.32
CA ASN A 58 5.44 -8.76 4.92
C ASN A 58 6.43 -9.91 5.08
N ALA A 59 5.95 -11.11 5.38
CA ALA A 59 6.79 -12.29 5.52
C ALA A 59 7.28 -12.85 4.18
N ALA A 60 6.46 -12.72 3.12
CA ALA A 60 6.76 -13.32 1.81
C ALA A 60 7.47 -12.37 0.86
N ALA A 61 7.28 -11.07 1.00
CA ALA A 61 7.87 -10.09 0.08
C ALA A 61 9.35 -9.90 0.37
N THR A 62 10.16 -9.82 -0.68
CA THR A 62 11.58 -9.53 -0.56
C THR A 62 11.81 -8.03 -0.40
N ASP A 63 12.98 -7.65 0.08
CA ASP A 63 13.36 -6.24 0.17
C ASP A 63 13.31 -5.54 -1.19
N THR A 64 13.71 -6.25 -2.24
CA THR A 64 13.65 -5.73 -3.60
C THR A 64 12.21 -5.44 -4.03
N GLN A 65 11.29 -6.34 -3.71
CA GLN A 65 9.87 -6.15 -4.02
C GLN A 65 9.28 -4.96 -3.27
N LEU A 66 9.61 -4.82 -2.00
CA LEU A 66 9.16 -3.69 -1.18
C LEU A 66 9.73 -2.37 -1.71
N TYR A 67 10.99 -2.37 -2.12
CA TYR A 67 11.62 -1.20 -2.72
C TYR A 67 10.91 -0.79 -4.00
N LYS A 68 10.54 -1.74 -4.85
CA LYS A 68 9.82 -1.46 -6.09
C LYS A 68 8.46 -0.83 -5.83
N LEU A 69 7.75 -1.30 -4.80
CA LEU A 69 6.48 -0.70 -4.41
C LEU A 69 6.65 0.75 -4.00
N LYS A 70 7.62 1.03 -3.16
CA LYS A 70 7.90 2.40 -2.71
C LYS A 70 8.31 3.30 -3.86
N SER A 71 9.19 2.84 -4.73
CA SER A 71 9.65 3.63 -5.88
C SER A 71 8.51 3.97 -6.82
N ALA A 72 7.60 3.03 -7.05
CA ALA A 72 6.44 3.27 -7.91
C ALA A 72 5.53 4.36 -7.34
N ILE A 73 5.37 4.39 -6.02
CA ILE A 73 4.54 5.39 -5.35
C ILE A 73 5.23 6.75 -5.35
N GLU A 74 6.49 6.80 -4.96
CA GLU A 74 7.22 8.05 -4.73
C GLU A 74 7.36 8.88 -5.99
N GLN A 75 7.52 8.24 -7.13
CA GLN A 75 7.67 8.93 -8.40
C GLN A 75 6.53 9.92 -8.66
N ASP A 76 5.31 9.52 -8.35
CA ASP A 76 4.12 10.34 -8.59
C ASP A 76 3.65 11.08 -7.34
N TYR A 77 3.88 10.52 -6.16
CA TYR A 77 3.43 11.11 -4.91
C TYR A 77 4.07 12.48 -4.66
N TYR A 78 5.39 12.55 -4.78
CA TYR A 78 6.12 13.77 -4.49
C TYR A 78 5.94 14.85 -5.58
N SER A 79 5.44 14.46 -6.75
CA SER A 79 5.07 15.43 -7.78
C SER A 79 3.64 15.96 -7.61
N GLY A 80 2.92 15.46 -6.59
CA GLY A 80 1.56 15.87 -6.30
C GLY A 80 0.49 15.11 -7.07
N SER A 81 0.87 14.07 -7.81
CA SER A 81 -0.07 13.27 -8.62
C SER A 81 -0.54 12.05 -7.83
N TYR A 82 -1.43 12.27 -6.86
CA TYR A 82 -1.88 11.22 -5.95
C TYR A 82 -2.64 10.10 -6.66
N ASP A 83 -3.44 10.43 -7.66
CA ASP A 83 -4.17 9.44 -8.45
C ASP A 83 -3.22 8.56 -9.25
N LYS A 84 -2.14 9.14 -9.81
CA LYS A 84 -1.12 8.37 -10.51
C LYS A 84 -0.33 7.49 -9.55
N ALA A 85 -0.03 8.01 -8.36
CA ALA A 85 0.66 7.23 -7.32
C ALA A 85 -0.17 6.00 -6.94
N ALA A 86 -1.47 6.17 -6.76
CA ALA A 86 -2.38 5.06 -6.45
C ALA A 86 -2.39 4.03 -7.58
N LEU A 87 -2.47 4.48 -8.83
CA LEU A 87 -2.48 3.58 -9.98
C LEU A 87 -1.17 2.81 -10.10
N SER A 88 -0.04 3.50 -9.91
CA SER A 88 1.27 2.85 -9.92
C SER A 88 1.40 1.82 -8.81
N PHE A 89 0.85 2.12 -7.64
CA PHE A 89 0.82 1.18 -6.53
C PHE A 89 0.03 -0.07 -6.88
N TYR A 90 -1.16 0.09 -7.46
CA TYR A 90 -1.98 -1.06 -7.88
C TYR A 90 -1.24 -1.94 -8.89
N ARG A 91 -0.59 -1.33 -9.87
CA ARG A 91 0.15 -2.07 -10.90
C ARG A 91 1.32 -2.84 -10.29
N MET A 92 2.07 -2.18 -9.42
CA MET A 92 3.23 -2.82 -8.79
C MET A 92 2.79 -3.88 -7.78
N ALA A 93 1.70 -3.66 -7.07
CA ALA A 93 1.14 -4.66 -6.16
C ALA A 93 0.77 -5.93 -6.93
N ASP A 94 0.17 -5.79 -8.11
CA ASP A 94 -0.15 -6.94 -8.95
C ASP A 94 1.10 -7.71 -9.35
N VAL A 95 2.17 -7.02 -9.71
CA VAL A 95 3.46 -7.64 -10.05
C VAL A 95 4.02 -8.39 -8.84
N VAL A 96 4.01 -7.76 -7.67
CA VAL A 96 4.52 -8.37 -6.44
C VAL A 96 3.72 -9.62 -6.07
N TYR A 97 2.39 -9.54 -6.14
CA TYR A 97 1.54 -10.71 -5.86
C TYR A 97 1.81 -11.84 -6.86
N ALA A 98 1.98 -11.51 -8.14
CA ALA A 98 2.28 -12.53 -9.14
C ALA A 98 3.60 -13.24 -8.80
N GLN A 99 4.59 -12.53 -8.33
CA GLN A 99 5.88 -13.11 -7.94
C GLN A 99 5.77 -13.94 -6.64
N MET A 100 5.01 -13.43 -5.66
CA MET A 100 4.86 -14.11 -4.37
C MET A 100 4.06 -15.41 -4.48
N PHE A 101 3.00 -15.39 -5.27
CA PHE A 101 2.06 -16.51 -5.36
C PHE A 101 2.21 -17.30 -6.66
N HIS A 102 3.24 -17.02 -7.42
CA HIS A 102 3.54 -17.77 -8.62
C HIS A 102 3.97 -19.18 -8.25
N LYS A 103 3.44 -20.16 -8.95
CA LYS A 103 3.75 -21.57 -8.70
C LYS A 103 4.22 -22.27 -9.92
#